data_e66bed539357c2d6975c2ce475eec9cd
#
_entry.id   e66bed539357c2d6975c2ce475eec9cd
#
_cell.length_a   1.000
_cell.length_b   1.000
_cell.length_c   1.000
_cell.angle_alpha   90.00
_cell.angle_beta   90.00
_cell.angle_gamma   90.00
#
_symmetry.space_group_name_H-M   'P 1'
#
loop_
_entity.id
_entity.type
_entity.pdbx_description
1 polymer ?
#
loop_
_entity_poly.entity_id
_entity_poly.type
_entity_poly.pdbx_seq_one_letter_code
_entity_poly.pdbx_strand_id
1 'polypeptide(L)'
;MGNIRFGLHRKYPPFLICFLWVIVSFYFLVAIFEPFFLMHDPNAVDYTMKFAQPSIQYPFGCDQLGRCVYSRIIQGARISIGYAVLVVFISCIWGTSLGIISSYYGGKVDRLIDHVCNLFRAFPEIIVILILAGLGGKNIFFICAGMIIMHWVIYTRVVRELTADGKMKNMVYAARMAGNKTPRIWIKYIFPIAAPAVLSMLALDFAGSLLAMSGYSFLGLGVQPPQADWGTLIGEAQAVFISYPRLIFFPSISI
;
A
#
# COMPACT_ATOMS: atom_id res chain seq x y z
N MET A 1 -36.87 14.56 15.71
CA MET A 1 -35.54 15.08 15.35
C MET A 1 -34.62 14.86 16.53
N GLY A 2 -33.95 13.72 16.62
CA GLY A 2 -33.02 13.37 17.69
C GLY A 2 -31.60 13.60 17.19
N ASN A 3 -30.91 14.58 17.76
CA ASN A 3 -29.48 14.82 17.56
C ASN A 3 -28.70 13.60 18.10
N ILE A 4 -28.32 12.67 17.23
CA ILE A 4 -27.32 11.67 17.54
C ILE A 4 -25.97 12.41 17.51
N ARG A 5 -25.58 12.98 18.65
CA ARG A 5 -24.20 13.39 18.89
C ARG A 5 -23.39 12.10 18.97
N PHE A 6 -22.68 11.75 17.90
CA PHE A 6 -21.57 10.82 17.97
C PHE A 6 -20.53 11.41 18.91
N GLY A 7 -20.62 11.04 20.17
CA GLY A 7 -19.57 11.26 21.15
C GLY A 7 -18.36 10.40 20.76
N LEU A 8 -17.53 10.92 19.89
CA LEU A 8 -16.17 10.42 19.70
C LEU A 8 -15.43 10.65 21.04
N HIS A 9 -15.57 9.72 21.98
CA HIS A 9 -14.62 9.61 23.08
C HIS A 9 -13.23 9.45 22.43
N ARG A 10 -12.45 10.53 22.44
CA ARG A 10 -11.03 10.50 22.07
C ARG A 10 -10.31 9.53 23.01
N LYS A 11 -10.24 8.25 22.66
CA LYS A 11 -9.50 7.22 23.40
C LYS A 11 -7.98 7.47 23.40
N TYR A 12 -7.49 8.33 22.50
CA TYR A 12 -6.06 8.60 22.35
C TYR A 12 -5.76 10.08 22.59
N PRO A 13 -4.67 10.40 23.28
CA PRO A 13 -4.28 11.79 23.49
C PRO A 13 -3.94 12.43 22.14
N PRO A 14 -4.32 13.73 21.94
CA PRO A 14 -4.08 14.42 20.65
C PRO A 14 -2.59 14.46 20.28
N PHE A 15 -1.70 14.47 21.24
CA PHE A 15 -0.26 14.40 21.06
C PHE A 15 0.17 13.14 20.29
N LEU A 16 -0.36 11.96 20.65
CA LEU A 16 -0.03 10.71 19.95
C LEU A 16 -0.45 10.73 18.49
N ILE A 17 -1.64 11.27 18.20
CA ILE A 17 -2.15 11.39 16.83
C ILE A 17 -1.24 12.35 16.03
N CYS A 18 -0.91 13.52 16.58
CA CYS A 18 0.00 14.45 15.94
C CYS A 18 1.39 13.84 15.70
N PHE A 19 1.93 13.11 16.67
CA PHE A 19 3.22 12.44 16.55
C PHE A 19 3.23 11.40 15.42
N LEU A 20 2.19 10.56 15.32
CA LEU A 20 2.05 9.59 14.22
C LEU A 20 1.95 10.28 12.85
N TRP A 21 1.18 11.37 12.76
CA TRP A 21 1.09 12.14 11.52
C TRP A 21 2.45 12.75 11.10
N VAL A 22 3.23 13.22 12.06
CA VAL A 22 4.60 13.74 11.78
C VAL A 22 5.49 12.65 11.22
N ILE A 23 5.47 11.44 11.81
CA ILE A 23 6.27 10.31 11.32
C ILE A 23 5.84 9.95 9.88
N VAL A 24 4.56 9.73 9.64
CA VAL A 24 4.05 9.37 8.31
C VAL A 24 4.43 10.45 7.28
N SER A 25 4.20 11.73 7.62
CA SER A 25 4.54 12.84 6.73
C SER A 25 6.04 12.89 6.44
N PHE A 26 6.88 12.62 7.44
CA PHE A 26 8.33 12.57 7.28
C PHE A 26 8.76 11.49 6.27
N TYR A 27 8.22 10.27 6.39
CA TYR A 27 8.52 9.20 5.43
C TYR A 27 8.08 9.52 4.01
N PHE A 28 6.91 10.15 3.84
CA PHE A 28 6.45 10.61 2.53
C PHE A 28 7.34 11.72 1.96
N LEU A 29 7.78 12.67 2.79
CA LEU A 29 8.72 13.71 2.38
C LEU A 29 10.06 13.11 1.94
N VAL A 30 10.60 12.14 2.71
CA VAL A 30 11.83 11.44 2.34
C VAL A 30 11.65 10.69 1.01
N ALA A 31 10.51 10.01 0.79
CA ALA A 31 10.26 9.30 -0.45
C ALA A 31 10.15 10.23 -1.68
N ILE A 32 9.52 11.41 -1.51
CA ILE A 32 9.34 12.39 -2.61
C ILE A 32 10.64 13.13 -2.90
N PHE A 33 11.35 13.55 -1.86
CA PHE A 33 12.56 14.37 -1.95
C PHE A 33 13.84 13.54 -1.74
N GLU A 34 13.82 12.24 -2.07
CA GLU A 34 14.94 11.30 -1.90
C GLU A 34 16.29 11.88 -2.27
N PRO A 35 16.50 12.53 -3.45
CA PRO A 35 17.84 12.98 -3.86
C PRO A 35 18.47 14.00 -2.89
N PHE A 36 17.66 14.74 -2.14
CA PHE A 36 18.16 15.73 -1.17
C PHE A 36 18.60 15.09 0.16
N PHE A 37 18.18 13.87 0.43
CA PHE A 37 18.51 13.13 1.66
C PHE A 37 19.64 12.13 1.44
N LEU A 38 20.06 11.88 0.19
CA LEU A 38 21.19 10.99 -0.11
C LEU A 38 22.49 11.61 0.33
N MET A 39 23.30 10.88 1.11
CA MET A 39 24.67 11.28 1.46
C MET A 39 25.69 10.75 0.45
N HIS A 40 25.41 9.57 -0.11
CA HIS A 40 26.27 8.89 -1.09
C HIS A 40 25.38 8.26 -2.16
N ASP A 41 25.97 7.90 -3.30
CA ASP A 41 25.29 7.06 -4.28
C ASP A 41 24.94 5.71 -3.64
N PRO A 42 23.63 5.35 -3.52
CA PRO A 42 23.19 4.11 -2.87
C PRO A 42 23.67 2.84 -3.57
N ASN A 43 24.09 2.94 -4.83
CA ASN A 43 24.50 1.81 -5.65
C ASN A 43 26.04 1.74 -5.84
N ALA A 44 26.81 2.76 -5.40
CA ALA A 44 28.27 2.78 -5.50
C ALA A 44 28.87 1.68 -4.62
N VAL A 45 29.62 0.77 -5.25
CA VAL A 45 30.31 -0.34 -4.57
C VAL A 45 31.74 0.06 -4.25
N ASP A 46 32.12 -0.08 -2.97
CA ASP A 46 33.50 0.14 -2.50
C ASP A 46 33.92 -0.98 -1.54
N TYR A 47 34.59 -1.97 -2.07
CA TYR A 47 35.02 -3.14 -1.28
C TYR A 47 35.99 -2.78 -0.13
N THR A 48 36.65 -1.61 -0.17
CA THR A 48 37.50 -1.15 0.93
C THR A 48 36.69 -0.79 2.17
N MET A 49 35.41 -0.42 1.97
CA MET A 49 34.47 -0.05 3.01
C MET A 49 33.50 -1.18 3.41
N LYS A 50 33.81 -2.42 2.99
CA LYS A 50 32.99 -3.60 3.32
C LYS A 50 32.77 -3.72 4.82
N PHE A 51 31.48 -3.75 5.24
CA PHE A 51 31.06 -3.83 6.64
C PHE A 51 31.59 -2.69 7.55
N ALA A 52 32.00 -1.55 6.96
CA ALA A 52 32.45 -0.41 7.76
C ALA A 52 31.43 -0.06 8.85
N GLN A 53 31.94 0.28 10.04
CA GLN A 53 31.12 0.64 11.20
C GLN A 53 30.44 2.00 10.97
N PRO A 54 29.34 2.28 11.69
CA PRO A 54 28.72 3.60 11.68
C PRO A 54 29.71 4.71 12.00
N SER A 55 29.68 5.78 11.20
CA SER A 55 30.51 6.96 11.32
C SER A 55 29.74 8.21 10.89
N ILE A 56 30.31 9.40 11.07
CA ILE A 56 29.67 10.65 10.60
C ILE A 56 29.42 10.64 9.10
N GLN A 57 30.34 10.04 8.32
CA GLN A 57 30.18 9.91 6.87
C GLN A 57 29.19 8.81 6.47
N TYR A 58 29.11 7.73 7.25
CA TYR A 58 28.25 6.58 7.02
C TYR A 58 27.40 6.30 8.28
N PRO A 59 26.29 7.03 8.52
CA PRO A 59 25.54 6.99 9.78
C PRO A 59 25.12 5.58 10.23
N PHE A 60 24.77 4.70 9.26
CA PHE A 60 24.39 3.31 9.51
C PHE A 60 25.48 2.31 9.09
N GLY A 61 26.67 2.81 8.72
CA GLY A 61 27.77 2.03 8.19
C GLY A 61 27.55 1.57 6.74
N CYS A 62 28.35 0.57 6.33
CA CYS A 62 28.28 0.01 4.98
C CYS A 62 27.87 -1.46 5.00
N ASP A 63 27.34 -1.93 3.86
CA ASP A 63 26.91 -3.31 3.64
C ASP A 63 28.08 -4.23 3.19
N GLN A 64 27.74 -5.44 2.76
CA GLN A 64 28.68 -6.45 2.28
C GLN A 64 29.44 -6.07 1.00
N LEU A 65 28.96 -5.08 0.25
CA LEU A 65 29.61 -4.54 -0.95
C LEU A 65 30.23 -3.16 -0.70
N GLY A 66 30.21 -2.69 0.57
CA GLY A 66 30.70 -1.37 0.94
C GLY A 66 29.77 -0.21 0.57
N ARG A 67 28.51 -0.49 0.18
CA ARG A 67 27.52 0.53 -0.15
C ARG A 67 26.97 1.17 1.14
N CYS A 68 26.67 2.47 1.08
CA CYS A 68 26.13 3.22 2.23
C CYS A 68 24.72 2.73 2.60
N VAL A 69 24.57 2.13 3.79
CA VAL A 69 23.28 1.59 4.26
C VAL A 69 22.23 2.69 4.43
N TYR A 70 22.61 3.86 4.96
CA TYR A 70 21.71 5.01 5.09
C TYR A 70 21.11 5.42 3.74
N SER A 71 21.97 5.67 2.72
CA SER A 71 21.51 6.06 1.39
C SER A 71 20.63 5.00 0.74
N ARG A 72 20.93 3.72 0.95
CA ARG A 72 20.08 2.62 0.47
C ARG A 72 18.70 2.56 1.15
N ILE A 73 18.62 2.88 2.44
CA ILE A 73 17.33 2.96 3.14
C ILE A 73 16.49 4.13 2.62
N ILE A 74 17.12 5.27 2.35
CA ILE A 74 16.45 6.44 1.74
C ILE A 74 15.94 6.10 0.33
N GLN A 75 16.76 5.47 -0.51
CA GLN A 75 16.32 4.97 -1.82
C GLN A 75 15.19 3.97 -1.69
N GLY A 76 15.31 3.04 -0.72
CA GLY A 76 14.28 2.05 -0.42
C GLY A 76 12.94 2.67 -0.01
N ALA A 77 12.95 3.80 0.70
CA ALA A 77 11.73 4.53 1.05
C ALA A 77 10.96 4.97 -0.19
N ARG A 78 11.64 5.58 -1.17
CA ARG A 78 11.02 6.00 -2.43
C ARG A 78 10.40 4.81 -3.18
N ILE A 79 11.13 3.71 -3.27
CA ILE A 79 10.70 2.51 -3.99
C ILE A 79 9.53 1.85 -3.27
N SER A 80 9.69 1.51 -1.98
CA SER A 80 8.67 0.79 -1.20
C SER A 80 7.38 1.60 -1.08
N ILE A 81 7.47 2.87 -0.67
CA ILE A 81 6.30 3.74 -0.51
C ILE A 81 5.65 4.04 -1.87
N GLY A 82 6.46 4.34 -2.89
CA GLY A 82 5.97 4.68 -4.22
C GLY A 82 5.13 3.56 -4.84
N TYR A 83 5.62 2.34 -4.80
CA TYR A 83 4.88 1.19 -5.32
C TYR A 83 3.69 0.79 -4.45
N ALA A 84 3.78 0.89 -3.12
CA ALA A 84 2.63 0.65 -2.23
C ALA A 84 1.50 1.64 -2.51
N VAL A 85 1.81 2.95 -2.65
CA VAL A 85 0.83 3.97 -3.05
C VAL A 85 0.20 3.64 -4.39
N LEU A 86 1.00 3.25 -5.40
CA LEU A 86 0.51 2.89 -6.73
C LEU A 86 -0.49 1.72 -6.67
N VAL A 87 -0.14 0.65 -5.97
CA VAL A 87 -0.99 -0.54 -5.80
C VAL A 87 -2.32 -0.15 -5.16
N VAL A 88 -2.27 0.51 -4.02
CA VAL A 88 -3.46 0.89 -3.24
C VAL A 88 -4.34 1.87 -4.00
N PHE A 89 -3.75 2.85 -4.67
CA PHE A 89 -4.48 3.87 -5.43
C PHE A 89 -5.24 3.25 -6.62
N ILE A 90 -4.58 2.40 -7.41
CA ILE A 90 -5.22 1.73 -8.55
C ILE A 90 -6.31 0.77 -8.06
N SER A 91 -6.03 -0.04 -7.04
CA SER A 91 -6.99 -0.97 -6.47
C SER A 91 -8.22 -0.25 -5.89
N CYS A 92 -8.00 0.87 -5.21
CA CYS A 92 -9.07 1.70 -4.65
C CYS A 92 -9.97 2.28 -5.75
N ILE A 93 -9.40 2.89 -6.79
CA ILE A 93 -10.18 3.45 -7.91
C ILE A 93 -10.99 2.36 -8.59
N TRP A 94 -10.34 1.27 -8.94
CA TRP A 94 -11.00 0.17 -9.65
C TRP A 94 -12.10 -0.48 -8.79
N GLY A 95 -11.76 -0.88 -7.56
CA GLY A 95 -12.70 -1.54 -6.67
C GLY A 95 -13.88 -0.65 -6.27
N THR A 96 -13.62 0.63 -5.93
CA THR A 96 -14.69 1.59 -5.62
C THR A 96 -15.62 1.79 -6.81
N SER A 97 -15.06 1.92 -8.03
CA SER A 97 -15.86 2.07 -9.26
C SER A 97 -16.77 0.87 -9.49
N LEU A 98 -16.25 -0.35 -9.35
CA LEU A 98 -17.04 -1.58 -9.49
C LEU A 98 -18.10 -1.71 -8.38
N GLY A 99 -17.78 -1.31 -7.15
CA GLY A 99 -18.73 -1.25 -6.05
C GLY A 99 -19.89 -0.29 -6.32
N ILE A 100 -19.59 0.90 -6.87
CA ILE A 100 -20.59 1.89 -7.25
C ILE A 100 -21.48 1.35 -8.40
N ILE A 101 -20.88 0.73 -9.42
CA ILE A 101 -21.59 0.11 -10.53
C ILE A 101 -22.53 -0.99 -10.02
N SER A 102 -22.03 -1.86 -9.16
CA SER A 102 -22.81 -2.92 -8.50
C SER A 102 -24.02 -2.36 -7.76
N SER A 103 -23.79 -1.34 -6.93
CA SER A 103 -24.84 -0.69 -6.13
C SER A 103 -25.87 0.05 -6.97
N TYR A 104 -25.44 0.68 -8.06
CA TYR A 104 -26.30 1.47 -8.94
C TYR A 104 -27.22 0.59 -9.79
N TYR A 105 -26.69 -0.45 -10.44
CA TYR A 105 -27.47 -1.32 -11.33
C TYR A 105 -28.21 -2.42 -10.57
N GLY A 106 -27.62 -2.97 -9.51
CA GLY A 106 -28.22 -4.05 -8.72
C GLY A 106 -28.46 -5.34 -9.54
N GLY A 107 -29.30 -6.21 -9.02
CA GLY A 107 -29.84 -7.37 -9.73
C GLY A 107 -28.77 -8.32 -10.31
N LYS A 108 -28.77 -8.51 -11.63
CA LYS A 108 -27.84 -9.43 -12.32
C LYS A 108 -26.39 -8.90 -12.31
N VAL A 109 -26.21 -7.56 -12.42
CA VAL A 109 -24.88 -6.92 -12.41
C VAL A 109 -24.24 -7.09 -11.03
N ASP A 110 -24.97 -6.83 -9.97
CA ASP A 110 -24.51 -7.01 -8.61
C ASP A 110 -24.11 -8.47 -8.34
N ARG A 111 -24.94 -9.44 -8.76
CA ARG A 111 -24.63 -10.87 -8.61
C ARG A 111 -23.36 -11.28 -9.40
N LEU A 112 -23.17 -10.77 -10.61
CA LEU A 112 -21.99 -11.05 -11.41
C LEU A 112 -20.72 -10.54 -10.71
N ILE A 113 -20.74 -9.28 -10.26
CA ILE A 113 -19.61 -8.66 -9.55
C ILE A 113 -19.31 -9.44 -8.27
N ASP A 114 -20.36 -9.86 -7.52
CA ASP A 114 -20.19 -10.67 -6.32
C ASP A 114 -19.51 -12.03 -6.61
N HIS A 115 -19.95 -12.72 -7.66
CA HIS A 115 -19.35 -14.00 -8.06
C HIS A 115 -17.87 -13.84 -8.44
N VAL A 116 -17.54 -12.77 -9.18
CA VAL A 116 -16.16 -12.45 -9.52
C VAL A 116 -15.34 -12.15 -8.26
N CYS A 117 -15.85 -11.33 -7.33
CA CYS A 117 -15.19 -11.06 -6.06
C CYS A 117 -14.91 -12.35 -5.26
N ASN A 118 -15.91 -13.27 -5.22
CA ASN A 118 -15.76 -14.53 -4.51
C ASN A 118 -14.72 -15.45 -5.17
N LEU A 119 -14.64 -15.45 -6.51
CA LEU A 119 -13.62 -16.18 -7.26
C LEU A 119 -12.20 -15.71 -6.88
N PHE A 120 -11.95 -14.39 -6.91
CA PHE A 120 -10.64 -13.85 -6.56
C PHE A 120 -10.25 -14.16 -5.10
N ARG A 121 -11.20 -14.15 -4.17
CA ARG A 121 -10.96 -14.48 -2.76
C ARG A 121 -10.66 -15.96 -2.49
N ALA A 122 -10.97 -16.83 -3.44
CA ALA A 122 -10.64 -18.26 -3.31
C ALA A 122 -9.14 -18.53 -3.47
N PHE A 123 -8.40 -17.62 -4.07
CA PHE A 123 -6.96 -17.77 -4.30
C PHE A 123 -6.16 -16.97 -3.25
N PRO A 124 -5.16 -17.58 -2.60
CA PRO A 124 -4.18 -16.84 -1.82
C PRO A 124 -3.39 -15.87 -2.71
N GLU A 125 -3.25 -14.63 -2.27
CA GLU A 125 -2.56 -13.57 -3.02
C GLU A 125 -1.14 -13.96 -3.43
N ILE A 126 -0.38 -14.58 -2.52
CA ILE A 126 0.98 -15.02 -2.77
C ILE A 126 1.08 -15.97 -3.98
N ILE A 127 0.08 -16.85 -4.18
CA ILE A 127 0.07 -17.77 -5.31
C ILE A 127 -0.04 -17.02 -6.63
N VAL A 128 -0.91 -16.00 -6.69
CA VAL A 128 -1.08 -15.17 -7.89
C VAL A 128 0.22 -14.43 -8.22
N ILE A 129 0.88 -13.88 -7.22
CA ILE A 129 2.16 -13.18 -7.37
C ILE A 129 3.26 -14.14 -7.84
N LEU A 130 3.35 -15.35 -7.26
CA LEU A 130 4.34 -16.36 -7.66
C LEU A 130 4.14 -16.81 -9.11
N ILE A 131 2.90 -16.99 -9.55
CA ILE A 131 2.58 -17.33 -10.94
C ILE A 131 3.04 -16.20 -11.88
N LEU A 132 2.69 -14.95 -11.56
CA LEU A 132 3.08 -13.81 -12.38
C LEU A 132 4.60 -13.61 -12.43
N ALA A 133 5.28 -13.75 -11.30
CA ALA A 133 6.73 -13.67 -11.23
C ALA A 133 7.41 -14.84 -11.96
N GLY A 134 6.79 -16.02 -11.95
CA GLY A 134 7.27 -17.19 -12.69
C GLY A 134 7.16 -17.05 -14.22
N LEU A 135 6.10 -16.40 -14.69
CA LEU A 135 5.86 -16.19 -16.12
C LEU A 135 6.63 -14.97 -16.68
N GLY A 136 6.74 -13.90 -15.92
CA GLY A 136 7.27 -12.61 -16.37
C GLY A 136 8.66 -12.27 -15.84
N GLY A 137 9.21 -13.08 -14.95
CA GLY A 137 10.50 -12.84 -14.30
C GLY A 137 10.39 -12.08 -12.97
N LYS A 138 11.48 -12.07 -12.22
CA LYS A 138 11.59 -11.42 -10.92
C LYS A 138 11.66 -9.90 -11.09
N ASN A 139 10.54 -9.24 -10.94
CA ASN A 139 10.43 -7.80 -11.06
C ASN A 139 9.26 -7.29 -10.19
N ILE A 140 9.48 -6.16 -9.54
CA ILE A 140 8.46 -5.51 -8.69
C ILE A 140 7.14 -5.23 -9.43
N PHE A 141 7.20 -5.03 -10.74
CA PHE A 141 6.00 -4.85 -11.57
C PHE A 141 5.01 -6.01 -11.44
N PHE A 142 5.50 -7.27 -11.42
CA PHE A 142 4.63 -8.45 -11.29
C PHE A 142 4.05 -8.59 -9.89
N ILE A 143 4.79 -8.16 -8.86
CA ILE A 143 4.25 -8.05 -7.49
C ILE A 143 3.10 -7.05 -7.48
N CYS A 144 3.33 -5.83 -7.97
CA CYS A 144 2.31 -4.79 -8.02
C CYS A 144 1.07 -5.23 -8.82
N ALA A 145 1.28 -5.85 -9.98
CA ALA A 145 0.18 -6.35 -10.80
C ALA A 145 -0.65 -7.42 -10.05
N GLY A 146 0.01 -8.38 -9.39
CA GLY A 146 -0.65 -9.40 -8.59
C GLY A 146 -1.45 -8.80 -7.44
N MET A 147 -0.87 -7.86 -6.70
CA MET A 147 -1.55 -7.17 -5.62
C MET A 147 -2.76 -6.36 -6.12
N ILE A 148 -2.62 -5.60 -7.20
CA ILE A 148 -3.73 -4.84 -7.81
C ILE A 148 -4.88 -5.78 -8.21
N ILE A 149 -4.55 -6.92 -8.84
CA ILE A 149 -5.52 -7.94 -9.25
C ILE A 149 -6.29 -8.51 -8.06
N MET A 150 -5.72 -8.52 -6.86
CA MET A 150 -6.35 -9.08 -5.67
C MET A 150 -7.03 -8.01 -4.79
N HIS A 151 -6.44 -6.84 -4.63
CA HIS A 151 -6.86 -5.84 -3.63
C HIS A 151 -8.15 -5.08 -4.01
N TRP A 152 -8.46 -4.91 -5.31
CA TRP A 152 -9.70 -4.22 -5.73
C TRP A 152 -10.96 -4.83 -5.13
N VAL A 153 -10.96 -6.12 -4.84
CA VAL A 153 -12.09 -6.86 -4.28
C VAL A 153 -12.52 -6.29 -2.92
N ILE A 154 -11.55 -5.90 -2.08
CA ILE A 154 -11.81 -5.34 -0.74
C ILE A 154 -12.64 -4.06 -0.86
N TYR A 155 -12.21 -3.13 -1.72
CA TYR A 155 -12.91 -1.87 -1.95
C TYR A 155 -14.29 -2.05 -2.55
N THR A 156 -14.42 -2.97 -3.54
CA THR A 156 -15.71 -3.31 -4.15
C THR A 156 -16.70 -3.77 -3.10
N ARG A 157 -16.29 -4.65 -2.19
CA ARG A 157 -17.18 -5.19 -1.15
C ARG A 157 -17.57 -4.14 -0.13
N VAL A 158 -16.61 -3.33 0.33
CA VAL A 158 -16.92 -2.24 1.28
C VAL A 158 -18.00 -1.31 0.73
N VAL A 159 -17.86 -0.89 -0.54
CA VAL A 159 -18.87 -0.04 -1.19
C VAL A 159 -20.19 -0.75 -1.30
N ARG A 160 -20.21 -2.02 -1.73
CA ARG A 160 -21.43 -2.82 -1.87
C ARG A 160 -22.17 -3.00 -0.52
N GLU A 161 -21.43 -3.33 0.54
CA GLU A 161 -21.99 -3.52 1.88
C GLU A 161 -22.65 -2.25 2.42
N LEU A 162 -21.98 -1.11 2.28
CA LEU A 162 -22.50 0.19 2.71
C LEU A 162 -23.72 0.67 1.91
N THR A 163 -23.85 0.21 0.67
CA THR A 163 -24.92 0.61 -0.23
C THR A 163 -26.01 -0.43 -0.40
N ALA A 164 -25.89 -1.60 0.24
CA ALA A 164 -26.88 -2.66 0.22
C ALA A 164 -28.18 -2.29 0.96
N ASP A 165 -28.14 -1.28 1.84
CA ASP A 165 -29.29 -0.82 2.63
C ASP A 165 -30.45 -0.32 1.73
N GLY A 166 -31.67 -0.67 2.11
CA GLY A 166 -32.90 -0.26 1.43
C GLY A 166 -33.04 1.26 1.29
N LYS A 167 -32.58 2.03 2.28
CA LYS A 167 -32.57 3.50 2.23
C LYS A 167 -31.75 4.02 1.07
N MET A 168 -30.58 3.41 0.81
CA MET A 168 -29.72 3.79 -0.30
C MET A 168 -30.36 3.51 -1.64
N LYS A 169 -30.99 2.33 -1.80
CA LYS A 169 -31.72 1.98 -3.01
C LYS A 169 -32.84 2.99 -3.29
N ASN A 170 -33.62 3.35 -2.27
CA ASN A 170 -34.70 4.33 -2.40
C ASN A 170 -34.17 5.70 -2.79
N MET A 171 -33.02 6.13 -2.24
CA MET A 171 -32.39 7.41 -2.60
C MET A 171 -31.91 7.41 -4.07
N VAL A 172 -31.34 6.30 -4.55
CA VAL A 172 -30.93 6.16 -5.96
C VAL A 172 -32.16 6.20 -6.88
N TYR A 173 -33.26 5.51 -6.51
CA TYR A 173 -34.51 5.58 -7.27
C TYR A 173 -35.10 6.98 -7.33
N ALA A 174 -35.17 7.67 -6.19
CA ALA A 174 -35.66 9.05 -6.13
C ALA A 174 -34.81 9.99 -6.98
N ALA A 175 -33.48 9.84 -6.93
CA ALA A 175 -32.56 10.63 -7.75
C ALA A 175 -32.74 10.39 -9.26
N ARG A 176 -33.02 9.12 -9.67
CA ARG A 176 -33.35 8.77 -11.06
C ARG A 176 -34.68 9.42 -11.49
N MET A 177 -35.71 9.30 -10.67
CA MET A 177 -37.03 9.90 -10.95
C MET A 177 -36.95 11.41 -11.07
N ALA A 178 -36.05 12.07 -10.32
CA ALA A 178 -35.75 13.49 -10.44
C ALA A 178 -34.93 13.89 -11.67
N GLY A 179 -34.68 12.93 -12.61
CA GLY A 179 -33.96 13.18 -13.87
C GLY A 179 -32.45 13.36 -13.75
N ASN A 180 -31.84 12.97 -12.62
CA ASN A 180 -30.40 13.08 -12.49
C ASN A 180 -29.68 12.08 -13.40
N LYS A 181 -28.62 12.56 -14.10
CA LYS A 181 -27.75 11.71 -14.93
C LYS A 181 -26.94 10.74 -14.06
N THR A 182 -26.65 9.55 -14.57
CA THR A 182 -25.90 8.48 -13.90
C THR A 182 -24.60 8.94 -13.18
N PRO A 183 -23.68 9.68 -13.83
CA PRO A 183 -22.45 10.11 -13.16
C PRO A 183 -22.71 11.01 -11.95
N ARG A 184 -23.76 11.86 -12.04
CA ARG A 184 -24.15 12.72 -10.92
C ARG A 184 -24.66 11.91 -9.73
N ILE A 185 -25.40 10.81 -9.98
CA ILE A 185 -25.87 9.92 -8.92
C ILE A 185 -24.68 9.22 -8.26
N TRP A 186 -23.71 8.75 -9.01
CA TRP A 186 -22.52 8.11 -8.48
C TRP A 186 -21.71 9.03 -7.57
N ILE A 187 -21.40 10.24 -8.05
CA ILE A 187 -20.52 11.19 -7.34
C ILE A 187 -21.24 11.87 -6.18
N LYS A 188 -22.52 12.23 -6.33
CA LYS A 188 -23.24 13.05 -5.35
C LYS A 188 -23.97 12.24 -4.29
N TYR A 189 -24.35 11.00 -4.59
CA TYR A 189 -25.20 10.20 -3.71
C TYR A 189 -24.51 8.93 -3.21
N ILE A 190 -23.84 8.15 -4.07
CA ILE A 190 -23.25 6.88 -3.68
C ILE A 190 -21.87 7.08 -3.05
N PHE A 191 -20.97 7.76 -3.77
CA PHE A 191 -19.58 7.94 -3.35
C PHE A 191 -19.45 8.60 -1.96
N PRO A 192 -20.17 9.69 -1.60
CA PRO A 192 -20.01 10.33 -0.30
C PRO A 192 -20.37 9.44 0.90
N ILE A 193 -21.25 8.45 0.69
CA ILE A 193 -21.60 7.49 1.74
C ILE A 193 -20.48 6.45 1.92
N ALA A 194 -19.87 6.03 0.84
CA ALA A 194 -18.79 5.05 0.88
C ALA A 194 -17.42 5.67 1.24
N ALA A 195 -17.20 6.96 0.92
CA ALA A 195 -15.90 7.62 1.04
C ALA A 195 -15.24 7.52 2.42
N PRO A 196 -15.92 7.71 3.56
CA PRO A 196 -15.26 7.60 4.86
C PRO A 196 -14.70 6.20 5.13
N ALA A 197 -15.43 5.15 4.74
CA ALA A 197 -14.98 3.78 4.91
C ALA A 197 -13.87 3.43 3.91
N VAL A 198 -13.98 3.88 2.66
CA VAL A 198 -12.94 3.70 1.64
C VAL A 198 -11.64 4.38 2.07
N LEU A 199 -11.69 5.60 2.63
CA LEU A 199 -10.51 6.31 3.15
C LEU A 199 -9.87 5.57 4.34
N SER A 200 -10.69 5.01 5.24
CA SER A 200 -10.17 4.19 6.34
C SER A 200 -9.50 2.91 5.85
N MET A 201 -10.10 2.25 4.84
CA MET A 201 -9.52 1.06 4.22
C MET A 201 -8.23 1.38 3.46
N LEU A 202 -8.14 2.55 2.80
CA LEU A 202 -6.92 3.01 2.13
C LEU A 202 -5.71 3.01 3.06
N ALA A 203 -5.86 3.54 4.28
CA ALA A 203 -4.77 3.59 5.25
C ALA A 203 -4.33 2.20 5.71
N LEU A 204 -5.30 1.29 5.97
CA LEU A 204 -5.02 -0.09 6.37
C LEU A 204 -4.39 -0.89 5.23
N ASP A 205 -4.91 -0.74 4.01
CA ASP A 205 -4.40 -1.43 2.83
C ASP A 205 -3.00 -0.94 2.46
N PHE A 206 -2.71 0.36 2.63
CA PHE A 206 -1.36 0.90 2.43
C PHE A 206 -0.34 0.25 3.36
N ALA A 207 -0.63 0.18 4.67
CA ALA A 207 0.25 -0.46 5.63
C ALA A 207 0.42 -1.96 5.33
N GLY A 208 -0.68 -2.67 5.03
CA GLY A 208 -0.65 -4.07 4.64
C GLY A 208 0.13 -4.32 3.35
N SER A 209 -0.05 -3.47 2.34
CA SER A 209 0.66 -3.54 1.06
C SER A 209 2.16 -3.32 1.23
N LEU A 210 2.56 -2.34 2.04
CA LEU A 210 3.97 -2.06 2.32
C LEU A 210 4.65 -3.28 2.95
N LEU A 211 4.01 -3.87 3.96
CA LEU A 211 4.52 -5.05 4.65
C LEU A 211 4.56 -6.28 3.72
N ALA A 212 3.50 -6.53 2.94
CA ALA A 212 3.42 -7.65 2.01
C ALA A 212 4.48 -7.53 0.91
N MET A 213 4.63 -6.35 0.28
CA MET A 213 5.66 -6.09 -0.72
C MET A 213 7.06 -6.33 -0.17
N SER A 214 7.34 -5.84 1.05
CA SER A 214 8.63 -6.09 1.71
C SER A 214 8.87 -7.59 1.92
N GLY A 215 7.84 -8.34 2.28
CA GLY A 215 7.91 -9.80 2.38
C GLY A 215 8.21 -10.50 1.05
N TYR A 216 7.55 -10.08 -0.05
CA TYR A 216 7.80 -10.62 -1.39
C TYR A 216 9.20 -10.26 -1.90
N SER A 217 9.65 -9.02 -1.64
CA SER A 217 11.00 -8.58 -1.97
C SER A 217 12.07 -9.31 -1.17
N PHE A 218 11.82 -9.58 0.12
CA PHE A 218 12.67 -10.43 0.95
C PHE A 218 12.85 -11.83 0.36
N LEU A 219 11.81 -12.40 -0.25
CA LEU A 219 11.86 -13.69 -0.96
C LEU A 219 12.57 -13.59 -2.33
N GLY A 220 13.07 -12.42 -2.70
CA GLY A 220 13.79 -12.19 -3.95
C GLY A 220 12.89 -12.08 -5.19
N LEU A 221 11.59 -11.80 -5.01
CA LEU A 221 10.63 -11.60 -6.10
C LEU A 221 10.55 -10.12 -6.52
N GLY A 222 11.02 -9.19 -5.66
CA GLY A 222 10.88 -7.76 -5.82
C GLY A 222 11.93 -7.09 -6.70
N VAL A 223 12.40 -5.95 -6.24
CA VAL A 223 13.41 -5.15 -6.92
C VAL A 223 14.70 -5.95 -7.05
N GLN A 224 15.31 -5.87 -8.24
CA GLN A 224 16.58 -6.56 -8.49
C GLN A 224 17.77 -5.60 -8.35
N PRO A 225 18.95 -6.10 -7.96
CA PRO A 225 20.17 -5.28 -7.90
C PRO A 225 20.41 -4.53 -9.22
N PRO A 226 21.01 -3.30 -9.18
CA PRO A 226 21.64 -2.67 -8.01
C PRO A 226 20.66 -1.96 -7.08
N GLN A 227 19.44 -1.65 -7.53
CA GLN A 227 18.41 -1.00 -6.71
C GLN A 227 17.96 -1.91 -5.57
N ALA A 228 17.48 -1.30 -4.49
CA ALA A 228 16.92 -2.02 -3.36
C ALA A 228 15.72 -1.29 -2.79
N ASP A 229 14.72 -2.07 -2.37
CA ASP A 229 13.67 -1.65 -1.47
C ASP A 229 13.97 -2.18 -0.05
N TRP A 230 13.16 -1.82 0.92
CA TRP A 230 13.39 -2.26 2.31
C TRP A 230 13.38 -3.78 2.48
N GLY A 231 12.54 -4.50 1.73
CA GLY A 231 12.48 -5.96 1.77
C GLY A 231 13.75 -6.62 1.21
N THR A 232 14.27 -6.12 0.09
CA THR A 232 15.52 -6.64 -0.48
C THR A 232 16.72 -6.35 0.41
N LEU A 233 16.77 -5.19 1.08
CA LEU A 233 17.83 -4.87 2.06
C LEU A 233 17.86 -5.90 3.19
N ILE A 234 16.71 -6.29 3.71
CA ILE A 234 16.62 -7.33 4.75
C ILE A 234 17.06 -8.69 4.18
N GLY A 235 16.63 -9.04 2.98
CA GLY A 235 17.01 -10.27 2.30
C GLY A 235 18.51 -10.39 2.04
N GLU A 236 19.14 -9.31 1.53
CA GLU A 236 20.59 -9.25 1.31
C GLU A 236 21.39 -9.41 2.62
N ALA A 237 20.86 -8.91 3.74
CA ALA A 237 21.54 -8.96 5.03
C ALA A 237 21.33 -10.28 5.79
N GLN A 238 20.42 -11.16 5.34
CA GLN A 238 20.09 -12.41 6.04
C GLN A 238 21.32 -13.29 6.30
N ALA A 239 22.18 -13.43 5.30
CA ALA A 239 23.38 -14.30 5.40
C ALA A 239 24.41 -13.81 6.43
N VAL A 240 24.36 -12.52 6.79
CA VAL A 240 25.32 -11.88 7.70
C VAL A 240 24.70 -11.37 8.99
N PHE A 241 23.47 -11.77 9.26
CA PHE A 241 22.67 -11.27 10.38
C PHE A 241 23.37 -11.43 11.75
N ILE A 242 23.98 -12.61 12.00
CA ILE A 242 24.63 -12.91 13.28
C ILE A 242 25.80 -11.95 13.52
N SER A 243 26.58 -11.65 12.49
CA SER A 243 27.77 -10.79 12.61
C SER A 243 27.46 -9.30 12.53
N TYR A 244 26.42 -8.93 11.77
CA TYR A 244 26.07 -7.53 11.48
C TYR A 244 24.55 -7.28 11.60
N PRO A 245 23.94 -7.45 12.79
CA PRO A 245 22.49 -7.34 12.98
C PRO A 245 21.91 -5.98 12.59
N ARG A 246 22.73 -4.93 12.61
CA ARG A 246 22.33 -3.57 12.19
C ARG A 246 21.81 -3.49 10.76
N LEU A 247 22.32 -4.35 9.86
CA LEU A 247 21.93 -4.35 8.46
C LEU A 247 20.48 -4.81 8.23
N ILE A 248 19.92 -5.57 9.17
CA ILE A 248 18.49 -5.92 9.20
C ILE A 248 17.70 -4.92 10.03
N PHE A 249 18.24 -4.48 11.18
CA PHE A 249 17.54 -3.64 12.14
C PHE A 249 17.07 -2.31 11.52
N PHE A 250 17.94 -1.58 10.84
CA PHE A 250 17.60 -0.28 10.26
C PHE A 250 16.50 -0.36 9.18
N PRO A 251 16.58 -1.24 8.15
CA PRO A 251 15.49 -1.38 7.20
C PRO A 251 14.18 -1.87 7.84
N SER A 252 14.25 -2.76 8.85
CA SER A 252 13.06 -3.27 9.54
C SER A 252 12.29 -2.20 10.32
N ILE A 253 13.00 -1.22 10.91
CA ILE A 253 12.35 -0.08 11.59
C ILE A 253 11.68 0.85 10.56
N SER A 254 12.15 0.85 9.33
CA SER A 254 11.63 1.73 8.28
C SER A 254 10.31 1.21 7.68
N ILE A 255 10.03 -0.09 7.80
CA ILE A 255 8.77 -0.73 7.41
C ILE A 255 7.69 -0.49 8.47
#